data_a0dcfdc157772d39d9e1d1d39c12f1e5
#
_entry.id   a0dcfdc157772d39d9e1d1d39c12f1e5
#
_cell.length_a   1.000
_cell.length_b   1.000
_cell.length_c   1.000
_cell.angle_alpha   90.00
_cell.angle_beta   90.00
_cell.angle_gamma   90.00
#
_symmetry.space_group_name_H-M   'P 1'
#
loop_
_entity.id
_entity.type
_entity.pdbx_description
1 polymer ?
#
loop_
_entity_poly.entity_id
_entity_poly.type
_entity_poly.pdbx_seq_one_letter_code
_entity_poly.pdbx_strand_id
1 'polypeptide(L)'
;MEKTLHPNLSAPSSPTAPSAASQSSEGAQGGPKTKGAKDVLERFMHLLFLLCGIVAVAFVLCISVYLIISGLPAIQEIGLGKFLLGQTWAPTAADPSYGILPFLLTSVYGTAGAVLIGVPVGLMTAIYLAKVANPRMAAIIHTAVELLAGIPSVVYGLVGMIILVPGIQKAFGLSSGACLLAAILVLAIMILPSIISVSETALRAVPEDYEQASLALGATHLETVFRVTVPAARSGVATAIVLGVGRAIGEAMAIIMVAGNVANMPGLFRSVRFLTTAIASEMSYASVGSLQRNALFSIGLVLFLFIMLINVFLNVCIKRKKEA
;
A
#
# COMPACT_ATOMS: atom_id res chain seq x y z
N MET A 1 -38.49 -49.71 57.13
CA MET A 1 -37.62 -50.86 56.81
C MET A 1 -36.39 -50.28 56.28
N GLU A 2 -35.40 -50.02 57.13
CA GLU A 2 -34.31 -50.94 57.53
C GLU A 2 -33.47 -51.32 56.37
N LYS A 3 -32.15 -51.12 56.29
CA LYS A 3 -31.05 -51.17 57.29
C LYS A 3 -29.80 -50.55 56.60
N THR A 4 -29.10 -49.65 57.21
CA THR A 4 -27.84 -49.84 58.00
C THR A 4 -26.67 -50.39 57.16
N LEU A 5 -25.51 -49.95 57.25
CA LEU A 5 -24.53 -49.39 58.17
C LEU A 5 -23.15 -49.59 57.54
N HIS A 6 -22.36 -48.55 57.38
CA HIS A 6 -21.03 -48.26 57.92
C HIS A 6 -19.81 -49.12 57.56
N PRO A 7 -18.66 -48.67 57.91
CA PRO A 7 -17.61 -48.08 57.01
C PRO A 7 -16.30 -48.90 57.12
N ASN A 8 -15.36 -48.63 56.32
CA ASN A 8 -13.99 -48.94 56.77
C ASN A 8 -12.96 -47.95 56.25
N LEU A 9 -12.48 -47.21 57.22
CA LEU A 9 -11.21 -46.51 57.18
C LEU A 9 -10.09 -47.54 57.28
N SER A 10 -9.09 -47.42 56.50
CA SER A 10 -7.73 -47.74 56.89
C SER A 10 -6.72 -46.86 56.10
N ALA A 11 -5.98 -46.11 56.87
CA ALA A 11 -4.88 -45.24 56.47
C ALA A 11 -3.59 -46.05 56.33
N PRO A 12 -2.40 -45.43 56.24
CA PRO A 12 -1.52 -45.41 55.04
C PRO A 12 -0.29 -46.25 55.27
N SER A 13 0.37 -46.63 54.25
CA SER A 13 1.73 -47.15 54.34
C SER A 13 2.66 -46.45 53.37
N SER A 14 3.67 -45.86 53.99
CA SER A 14 4.80 -45.10 53.42
C SER A 14 5.82 -45.97 52.64
N PRO A 15 6.90 -45.36 52.16
CA PRO A 15 7.50 -45.56 50.84
C PRO A 15 8.65 -46.62 50.91
N THR A 16 8.88 -47.25 49.79
CA THR A 16 10.13 -47.95 49.53
C THR A 16 10.77 -47.44 48.23
N ALA A 17 11.90 -46.84 48.36
CA ALA A 17 12.87 -46.52 47.28
C ALA A 17 13.82 -47.75 47.14
N PRO A 18 14.87 -47.72 46.26
CA PRO A 18 14.81 -48.06 44.84
C PRO A 18 15.60 -49.34 44.60
N SER A 19 15.28 -50.01 43.54
CA SER A 19 16.15 -51.05 42.99
C SER A 19 16.73 -50.62 41.67
N ALA A 20 18.02 -50.45 41.68
CA ALA A 20 18.86 -50.31 40.47
C ALA A 20 18.97 -51.62 39.72
N ALA A 21 19.26 -51.50 38.47
CA ALA A 21 19.77 -52.45 37.53
C ALA A 21 18.77 -53.19 36.60
N SER A 22 18.64 -52.66 35.40
CA SER A 22 19.05 -53.41 34.21
C SER A 22 19.13 -52.46 33.00
N GLN A 23 20.34 -52.12 32.67
CA GLN A 23 20.74 -51.61 31.37
C GLN A 23 20.47 -52.75 30.36
N SER A 24 19.56 -52.56 29.45
CA SER A 24 19.57 -53.25 28.20
C SER A 24 19.51 -52.22 27.08
N SER A 25 20.67 -52.07 26.52
CA SER A 25 20.94 -51.48 25.23
C SER A 25 20.00 -51.99 24.16
N GLU A 26 19.11 -51.16 23.67
CA GLU A 26 18.61 -51.34 22.31
C GLU A 26 19.00 -50.09 21.50
N GLY A 27 20.07 -50.29 20.76
CA GLY A 27 20.55 -49.39 19.73
C GLY A 27 19.50 -49.23 18.65
N ALA A 28 18.78 -48.15 18.68
CA ALA A 28 18.09 -47.65 17.50
C ALA A 28 19.16 -47.12 16.53
N GLN A 29 19.55 -48.03 15.60
CA GLN A 29 20.28 -47.68 14.38
C GLN A 29 19.37 -46.74 13.56
N GLY A 30 19.50 -45.45 13.81
CA GLY A 30 19.07 -44.41 12.89
C GLY A 30 19.97 -44.48 11.66
N GLY A 31 19.47 -45.14 10.59
CA GLY A 31 20.13 -45.15 9.29
C GLY A 31 20.54 -43.74 8.84
N PRO A 32 21.56 -43.61 7.99
CA PRO A 32 22.02 -42.32 7.52
C PRO A 32 20.90 -41.63 6.76
N LYS A 33 20.21 -40.72 7.44
CA LYS A 33 19.25 -39.81 6.80
C LYS A 33 20.02 -39.10 5.69
N THR A 34 19.50 -39.16 4.50
CA THR A 34 19.93 -38.49 3.27
C THR A 34 20.09 -36.99 3.45
N LYS A 35 21.07 -36.56 4.26
CA LYS A 35 21.36 -35.14 4.51
C LYS A 35 21.88 -34.43 3.24
N GLY A 36 22.62 -35.15 2.38
CA GLY A 36 23.27 -34.53 1.23
C GLY A 36 22.35 -33.92 0.19
N ALA A 37 21.25 -34.60 -0.20
CA ALA A 37 20.37 -34.06 -1.26
C ALA A 37 19.49 -32.91 -0.77
N LYS A 38 18.99 -32.96 0.48
CA LYS A 38 18.23 -31.86 1.08
C LYS A 38 19.10 -30.66 1.32
N ASP A 39 20.30 -30.81 1.87
CA ASP A 39 21.25 -29.73 2.13
C ASP A 39 21.72 -29.06 0.83
N VAL A 40 21.88 -29.82 -0.25
CA VAL A 40 22.22 -29.30 -1.58
C VAL A 40 21.04 -28.47 -2.13
N LEU A 41 19.81 -29.02 -2.05
CA LEU A 41 18.60 -28.32 -2.49
C LEU A 41 18.38 -27.01 -1.69
N GLU A 42 18.54 -27.07 -0.38
CA GLU A 42 18.38 -25.91 0.50
C GLU A 42 19.43 -24.83 0.19
N ARG A 43 20.69 -25.21 0.01
CA ARG A 43 21.75 -24.28 -0.40
C ARG A 43 21.51 -23.69 -1.78
N PHE A 44 21.00 -24.51 -2.74
CA PHE A 44 20.62 -24.04 -4.06
C PHE A 44 19.46 -23.02 -3.99
N MET A 45 18.41 -23.32 -3.22
CA MET A 45 17.28 -22.40 -3.03
C MET A 45 17.72 -21.10 -2.35
N HIS A 46 18.58 -21.18 -1.32
CA HIS A 46 19.14 -20.01 -0.67
C HIS A 46 19.95 -19.12 -1.66
N LEU A 47 20.79 -19.74 -2.49
CA LEU A 47 21.55 -19.03 -3.52
C LEU A 47 20.63 -18.40 -4.56
N LEU A 48 19.58 -19.11 -4.98
CA LEU A 48 18.58 -18.63 -5.93
C LEU A 48 17.84 -17.39 -5.36
N PHE A 49 17.37 -17.45 -4.11
CA PHE A 49 16.72 -16.31 -3.46
C PHE A 49 17.66 -15.13 -3.26
N LEU A 50 18.91 -15.37 -2.89
CA LEU A 50 19.93 -14.35 -2.79
C LEU A 50 20.16 -13.67 -4.16
N LEU A 51 20.29 -14.46 -5.23
CA LEU A 51 20.46 -13.96 -6.59
C LEU A 51 19.26 -13.10 -7.01
N CYS A 52 18.04 -13.57 -6.81
CA CYS A 52 16.82 -12.80 -7.09
C CYS A 52 16.78 -11.48 -6.32
N GLY A 53 17.17 -11.49 -5.03
CA GLY A 53 17.27 -10.29 -4.22
C GLY A 53 18.29 -9.28 -4.76
N ILE A 54 19.50 -9.76 -5.11
CA ILE A 54 20.56 -8.94 -5.70
C ILE A 54 20.10 -8.34 -7.03
N VAL A 55 19.49 -9.14 -7.89
CA VAL A 55 18.98 -8.71 -9.20
C VAL A 55 17.92 -7.62 -9.03
N ALA A 56 16.97 -7.80 -8.11
CA ALA A 56 15.94 -6.80 -7.84
C ALA A 56 16.54 -5.46 -7.39
N VAL A 57 17.50 -5.49 -6.45
CA VAL A 57 18.21 -4.27 -5.99
C VAL A 57 19.01 -3.64 -7.13
N ALA A 58 19.71 -4.45 -7.94
CA ALA A 58 20.50 -3.97 -9.08
C ALA A 58 19.62 -3.24 -10.12
N PHE A 59 18.42 -3.75 -10.42
CA PHE A 59 17.47 -3.08 -11.31
C PHE A 59 17.01 -1.73 -10.75
N VAL A 60 16.68 -1.64 -9.48
CA VAL A 60 16.28 -0.37 -8.85
C VAL A 60 17.42 0.66 -8.91
N LEU A 61 18.65 0.24 -8.62
CA LEU A 61 19.83 1.11 -8.73
C LEU A 61 20.10 1.53 -10.17
N CYS A 62 19.99 0.60 -11.12
CA CYS A 62 20.17 0.90 -12.55
C CYS A 62 19.16 1.95 -13.04
N ILE A 63 17.87 1.79 -12.70
CA ILE A 63 16.82 2.75 -13.05
C ILE A 63 17.11 4.11 -12.40
N SER A 64 17.50 4.13 -11.12
CA SER A 64 17.81 5.37 -10.39
C SER A 64 18.98 6.12 -11.02
N VAL A 65 20.07 5.41 -11.34
CA VAL A 65 21.25 5.98 -11.99
C VAL A 65 20.88 6.48 -13.40
N TYR A 66 20.12 5.72 -14.16
CA TYR A 66 19.66 6.11 -15.49
C TYR A 66 18.81 7.39 -15.46
N LEU A 67 17.87 7.51 -14.52
CA LEU A 67 17.06 8.71 -14.34
C LEU A 67 17.92 9.94 -14.00
N ILE A 68 18.95 9.77 -13.17
CA ILE A 68 19.87 10.84 -12.82
C ILE A 68 20.67 11.29 -14.06
N ILE A 69 21.29 10.33 -14.75
CA ILE A 69 22.13 10.65 -15.93
C ILE A 69 21.30 11.30 -17.04
N SER A 70 20.07 10.82 -17.28
CA SER A 70 19.22 11.33 -18.36
C SER A 70 18.47 12.61 -18.00
N GLY A 71 18.14 12.81 -16.70
CA GLY A 71 17.38 13.97 -16.25
C GLY A 71 18.22 15.17 -15.81
N LEU A 72 19.42 14.94 -15.26
CA LEU A 72 20.26 16.02 -14.75
C LEU A 72 20.65 17.08 -15.80
N PRO A 73 20.98 16.73 -17.06
CA PRO A 73 21.33 17.71 -18.09
C PRO A 73 20.24 18.76 -18.34
N ALA A 74 18.96 18.36 -18.39
CA ALA A 74 17.87 19.32 -18.58
C ALA A 74 17.72 20.27 -17.39
N ILE A 75 17.90 19.79 -16.17
CA ILE A 75 17.86 20.63 -14.97
C ILE A 75 19.00 21.65 -14.98
N GLN A 76 20.17 21.27 -15.45
CA GLN A 76 21.34 22.17 -15.56
C GLN A 76 21.12 23.24 -16.63
N GLU A 77 20.55 22.89 -17.78
CA GLU A 77 20.28 23.79 -18.88
C GLU A 77 19.14 24.77 -18.60
N ILE A 78 18.02 24.27 -18.06
CA ILE A 78 16.82 25.07 -17.75
C ILE A 78 17.01 25.88 -16.47
N GLY A 79 17.78 25.37 -15.51
CA GLY A 79 17.93 25.87 -14.15
C GLY A 79 16.87 25.31 -13.20
N LEU A 80 17.33 24.79 -12.05
CA LEU A 80 16.49 24.10 -11.07
C LEU A 80 15.27 24.94 -10.62
N GLY A 81 15.46 26.24 -10.37
CA GLY A 81 14.39 27.14 -9.95
C GLY A 81 13.31 27.32 -11.01
N LYS A 82 13.71 27.55 -12.27
CA LYS A 82 12.78 27.71 -13.41
C LYS A 82 12.04 26.39 -13.69
N PHE A 83 12.72 25.25 -13.57
CA PHE A 83 12.14 23.94 -13.78
C PHE A 83 11.09 23.62 -12.70
N LEU A 84 11.44 23.72 -11.42
CA LEU A 84 10.53 23.35 -10.32
C LEU A 84 9.40 24.35 -10.06
N LEU A 85 9.69 25.66 -10.15
CA LEU A 85 8.76 26.72 -9.80
C LEU A 85 8.09 27.38 -11.01
N GLY A 86 8.53 27.05 -12.22
CA GLY A 86 7.90 27.51 -13.46
C GLY A 86 6.46 27.03 -13.56
N GLN A 87 5.56 27.92 -14.02
CA GLN A 87 4.14 27.66 -14.12
C GLN A 87 3.67 27.24 -15.52
N THR A 88 4.56 27.34 -16.52
CA THR A 88 4.23 27.07 -17.90
C THR A 88 5.03 25.89 -18.43
N TRP A 89 4.33 24.93 -19.00
CA TRP A 89 4.91 23.81 -19.73
C TRP A 89 4.51 23.93 -21.20
N ALA A 90 5.43 24.36 -22.06
CA ALA A 90 5.23 24.56 -23.49
C ALA A 90 6.52 24.23 -24.26
N PRO A 91 6.92 22.96 -24.37
CA PRO A 91 8.18 22.53 -24.99
C PRO A 91 8.25 22.78 -26.49
N THR A 92 7.10 22.94 -27.16
CA THR A 92 6.99 23.14 -28.61
C THR A 92 6.67 24.58 -29.00
N ALA A 93 6.64 25.51 -28.04
CA ALA A 93 6.43 26.92 -28.32
C ALA A 93 7.68 27.56 -29.00
N ALA A 94 7.51 28.75 -29.58
CA ALA A 94 8.64 29.50 -30.15
C ALA A 94 9.73 29.78 -29.11
N ASP A 95 9.31 30.12 -27.87
CA ASP A 95 10.17 30.18 -26.68
C ASP A 95 9.83 29.02 -25.76
N PRO A 96 10.58 27.91 -25.80
CA PRO A 96 10.25 26.72 -25.01
C PRO A 96 10.31 26.98 -23.51
N SER A 97 9.30 26.51 -22.76
CA SER A 97 9.26 26.59 -21.31
C SER A 97 8.97 25.23 -20.69
N TYR A 98 9.65 24.93 -19.57
CA TYR A 98 9.67 23.61 -18.93
C TYR A 98 9.35 23.68 -17.44
N GLY A 99 8.38 24.52 -17.05
CA GLY A 99 7.95 24.64 -15.66
C GLY A 99 7.02 23.51 -15.24
N ILE A 100 7.31 22.81 -14.15
CA ILE A 100 6.55 21.65 -13.67
C ILE A 100 5.73 21.90 -12.40
N LEU A 101 5.71 23.13 -11.88
CA LEU A 101 4.97 23.47 -10.66
C LEU A 101 3.50 23.05 -10.71
N PRO A 102 2.74 23.28 -11.82
CA PRO A 102 1.36 22.83 -11.90
C PRO A 102 1.21 21.32 -11.74
N PHE A 103 2.11 20.51 -12.32
CA PHE A 103 2.08 19.06 -12.25
C PHE A 103 2.39 18.54 -10.84
N LEU A 104 3.37 19.17 -10.19
CA LEU A 104 3.78 18.83 -8.83
C LEU A 104 2.64 19.10 -7.84
N LEU A 105 2.07 20.30 -7.88
CA LEU A 105 0.95 20.68 -7.01
C LEU A 105 -0.30 19.82 -7.30
N THR A 106 -0.58 19.53 -8.58
CA THR A 106 -1.69 18.66 -8.96
C THR A 106 -1.51 17.25 -8.41
N SER A 107 -0.30 16.69 -8.49
CA SER A 107 -0.01 15.36 -7.96
C SER A 107 -0.16 15.32 -6.43
N VAL A 108 0.27 16.37 -5.72
CA VAL A 108 0.09 16.51 -4.27
C VAL A 108 -1.40 16.59 -3.91
N TYR A 109 -2.15 17.52 -4.54
CA TYR A 109 -3.56 17.73 -4.23
C TYR A 109 -4.43 16.55 -4.64
N GLY A 110 -4.15 15.93 -5.80
CA GLY A 110 -4.85 14.75 -6.27
C GLY A 110 -4.67 13.55 -5.34
N THR A 111 -3.42 13.28 -4.92
CA THR A 111 -3.12 12.22 -3.96
C THR A 111 -3.71 12.51 -2.59
N ALA A 112 -3.53 13.73 -2.07
CA ALA A 112 -4.10 14.11 -0.78
C ALA A 112 -5.63 13.99 -0.75
N GLY A 113 -6.31 14.44 -1.81
CA GLY A 113 -7.76 14.29 -1.96
C GLY A 113 -8.21 12.83 -2.02
N ALA A 114 -7.50 12.00 -2.78
CA ALA A 114 -7.77 10.56 -2.86
C ALA A 114 -7.59 9.85 -1.52
N VAL A 115 -6.53 10.18 -0.79
CA VAL A 115 -6.24 9.63 0.53
C VAL A 115 -7.28 10.10 1.56
N LEU A 116 -7.68 11.36 1.52
CA LEU A 116 -8.70 11.92 2.43
C LEU A 116 -10.05 11.21 2.31
N ILE A 117 -10.40 10.73 1.12
CA ILE A 117 -11.63 9.96 0.87
C ILE A 117 -11.39 8.46 1.07
N GLY A 118 -10.35 7.92 0.44
CA GLY A 118 -10.10 6.48 0.37
C GLY A 118 -9.68 5.87 1.71
N VAL A 119 -8.90 6.59 2.54
CA VAL A 119 -8.45 6.05 3.84
C VAL A 119 -9.61 5.87 4.82
N PRO A 120 -10.46 6.87 5.08
CA PRO A 120 -11.61 6.68 5.98
C PRO A 120 -12.54 5.55 5.51
N VAL A 121 -12.90 5.54 4.23
CA VAL A 121 -13.80 4.52 3.65
C VAL A 121 -13.15 3.14 3.73
N GLY A 122 -11.90 3.01 3.32
CA GLY A 122 -11.17 1.75 3.34
C GLY A 122 -10.96 1.20 4.75
N LEU A 123 -10.58 2.06 5.70
CA LEU A 123 -10.38 1.66 7.09
C LEU A 123 -11.69 1.25 7.78
N MET A 124 -12.79 1.99 7.57
CA MET A 124 -14.09 1.61 8.11
C MET A 124 -14.57 0.27 7.54
N THR A 125 -14.36 0.05 6.25
CA THR A 125 -14.66 -1.25 5.61
C THR A 125 -13.80 -2.37 6.20
N ALA A 126 -12.51 -2.15 6.41
CA ALA A 126 -11.60 -3.11 7.02
C ALA A 126 -12.01 -3.47 8.45
N ILE A 127 -12.37 -2.46 9.26
CA ILE A 127 -12.88 -2.67 10.64
C ILE A 127 -14.17 -3.49 10.60
N TYR A 128 -15.10 -3.13 9.72
CA TYR A 128 -16.35 -3.87 9.57
C TYR A 128 -16.10 -5.33 9.21
N LEU A 129 -15.23 -5.62 8.24
CA LEU A 129 -14.88 -6.97 7.81
C LEU A 129 -14.17 -7.78 8.89
N ALA A 130 -13.25 -7.14 9.63
CA ALA A 130 -12.45 -7.83 10.63
C ALA A 130 -13.23 -8.16 11.91
N LYS A 131 -14.18 -7.30 12.34
CA LYS A 131 -14.72 -7.32 13.70
C LYS A 131 -16.24 -7.32 13.81
N VAL A 132 -16.98 -6.96 12.76
CA VAL A 132 -18.43 -6.74 12.85
C VAL A 132 -19.21 -7.64 11.88
N ALA A 133 -18.68 -7.86 10.68
CA ALA A 133 -19.40 -8.54 9.62
C ALA A 133 -19.69 -10.01 9.95
N ASN A 134 -20.90 -10.46 9.65
CA ASN A 134 -21.19 -11.88 9.65
C ASN A 134 -20.47 -12.61 8.48
N PRO A 135 -20.24 -13.94 8.54
CA PRO A 135 -19.45 -14.66 7.55
C PRO A 135 -19.97 -14.51 6.11
N ARG A 136 -21.28 -14.39 5.91
CA ARG A 136 -21.88 -14.26 4.56
C ARG A 136 -21.59 -12.88 3.98
N MET A 137 -21.79 -11.82 4.76
CA MET A 137 -21.48 -10.44 4.32
C MET A 137 -19.99 -10.23 4.11
N ALA A 138 -19.16 -10.78 5.00
CA ALA A 138 -17.72 -10.75 4.84
C ALA A 138 -17.29 -11.39 3.53
N ALA A 139 -17.80 -12.56 3.17
CA ALA A 139 -17.48 -13.24 1.91
C ALA A 139 -17.89 -12.40 0.68
N ILE A 140 -19.07 -11.80 0.69
CA ILE A 140 -19.53 -10.95 -0.42
C ILE A 140 -18.63 -9.73 -0.61
N ILE A 141 -18.32 -9.02 0.49
CA ILE A 141 -17.48 -7.81 0.42
C ILE A 141 -16.04 -8.18 0.05
N HIS A 142 -15.49 -9.28 0.57
CA HIS A 142 -14.17 -9.78 0.17
C HIS A 142 -14.12 -10.03 -1.34
N THR A 143 -15.07 -10.78 -1.88
CA THR A 143 -15.15 -11.03 -3.32
C THR A 143 -15.22 -9.72 -4.12
N ALA A 144 -16.03 -8.75 -3.66
CA ALA A 144 -16.10 -7.44 -4.32
C ALA A 144 -14.77 -6.68 -4.28
N VAL A 145 -14.06 -6.70 -3.13
CA VAL A 145 -12.75 -6.05 -2.98
C VAL A 145 -11.69 -6.74 -3.84
N GLU A 146 -11.69 -8.07 -3.91
CA GLU A 146 -10.78 -8.84 -4.77
C GLU A 146 -11.03 -8.58 -6.26
N LEU A 147 -12.29 -8.53 -6.68
CA LEU A 147 -12.65 -8.15 -8.04
C LEU A 147 -12.17 -6.73 -8.37
N LEU A 148 -12.40 -5.77 -7.47
CA LEU A 148 -11.87 -4.41 -7.63
C LEU A 148 -10.33 -4.40 -7.74
N ALA A 149 -9.62 -5.20 -6.93
CA ALA A 149 -8.17 -5.29 -6.98
C ALA A 149 -7.66 -5.86 -8.32
N GLY A 150 -8.43 -6.76 -8.95
CA GLY A 150 -8.11 -7.41 -10.22
C GLY A 150 -8.38 -6.56 -11.46
N ILE A 151 -9.13 -5.46 -11.36
CA ILE A 151 -9.46 -4.60 -12.51
C ILE A 151 -8.21 -3.81 -12.94
N PRO A 152 -7.79 -3.85 -14.22
CA PRO A 152 -6.73 -3.00 -14.74
C PRO A 152 -7.04 -1.50 -14.58
N SER A 153 -6.04 -0.69 -14.25
CA SER A 153 -6.24 0.76 -14.00
C SER A 153 -6.85 1.51 -15.18
N VAL A 154 -6.54 1.11 -16.41
CA VAL A 154 -7.15 1.68 -17.63
C VAL A 154 -8.67 1.53 -17.64
N VAL A 155 -9.21 0.42 -17.13
CA VAL A 155 -10.65 0.19 -17.06
C VAL A 155 -11.32 1.16 -16.09
N TYR A 156 -10.67 1.44 -14.94
CA TYR A 156 -11.14 2.50 -14.02
C TYR A 156 -11.19 3.87 -14.70
N GLY A 157 -10.15 4.19 -15.48
CA GLY A 157 -10.10 5.42 -16.27
C GLY A 157 -11.21 5.48 -17.31
N LEU A 158 -11.44 4.38 -18.04
CA LEU A 158 -12.51 4.29 -19.04
C LEU A 158 -13.91 4.46 -18.44
N VAL A 159 -14.21 3.75 -17.36
CA VAL A 159 -15.47 3.88 -16.64
C VAL A 159 -15.62 5.30 -16.07
N GLY A 160 -14.54 5.86 -15.50
CA GLY A 160 -14.52 7.24 -15.03
C GLY A 160 -14.83 8.25 -16.15
N MET A 161 -14.23 8.06 -17.32
CA MET A 161 -14.46 8.92 -18.48
C MET A 161 -15.91 8.83 -19.02
N ILE A 162 -16.50 7.63 -19.03
CA ILE A 162 -17.85 7.42 -19.58
C ILE A 162 -18.96 7.82 -18.59
N ILE A 163 -18.74 7.58 -17.29
CA ILE A 163 -19.79 7.77 -16.27
C ILE A 163 -19.49 8.99 -15.38
N LEU A 164 -18.29 9.05 -14.79
CA LEU A 164 -17.96 10.04 -13.77
C LEU A 164 -17.78 11.43 -14.38
N VAL A 165 -17.03 11.54 -15.47
CA VAL A 165 -16.78 12.82 -16.14
C VAL A 165 -18.08 13.50 -16.60
N PRO A 166 -19.00 12.83 -17.36
CA PRO A 166 -20.29 13.43 -17.70
C PRO A 166 -21.19 13.69 -16.49
N GLY A 167 -21.10 12.85 -15.45
CA GLY A 167 -21.83 13.06 -14.21
C GLY A 167 -21.41 14.34 -13.51
N ILE A 168 -20.11 14.58 -13.35
CA ILE A 168 -19.56 15.81 -12.77
C ILE A 168 -19.91 17.01 -13.63
N GLN A 169 -19.77 16.91 -14.96
CA GLN A 169 -20.10 17.97 -15.89
C GLN A 169 -21.55 18.45 -15.70
N LYS A 170 -22.52 17.51 -15.65
CA LYS A 170 -23.93 17.81 -15.46
C LYS A 170 -24.26 18.33 -14.07
N ALA A 171 -23.67 17.71 -13.03
CA ALA A 171 -23.97 18.07 -11.64
C ALA A 171 -23.51 19.50 -11.29
N PHE A 172 -22.38 19.94 -11.86
CA PHE A 172 -21.79 21.25 -11.55
C PHE A 172 -21.90 22.27 -12.70
N GLY A 173 -22.57 21.93 -13.80
CA GLY A 173 -22.76 22.84 -14.93
C GLY A 173 -21.46 23.25 -15.63
N LEU A 174 -20.46 22.36 -15.67
CA LEU A 174 -19.13 22.65 -16.19
C LEU A 174 -19.09 22.50 -17.71
N SER A 175 -18.16 23.20 -18.36
CA SER A 175 -17.84 22.99 -19.79
C SER A 175 -17.21 21.61 -20.06
N SER A 176 -16.49 21.07 -19.09
CA SER A 176 -15.92 19.72 -19.11
C SER A 176 -15.88 19.15 -17.69
N GLY A 177 -16.27 17.89 -17.53
CA GLY A 177 -16.15 17.17 -16.26
C GLY A 177 -14.78 16.48 -16.06
N ALA A 178 -13.90 16.51 -17.07
CA ALA A 178 -12.54 16.02 -16.97
C ALA A 178 -11.69 17.03 -16.15
N CYS A 179 -11.53 16.76 -14.86
CA CYS A 179 -10.97 17.70 -13.88
C CYS A 179 -10.28 16.97 -12.73
N LEU A 180 -9.67 17.76 -11.82
CA LEU A 180 -9.00 17.24 -10.62
C LEU A 180 -9.96 16.43 -9.73
N LEU A 181 -11.22 16.84 -9.58
CA LEU A 181 -12.20 16.08 -8.79
C LEU A 181 -12.44 14.69 -9.35
N ALA A 182 -12.58 14.57 -10.68
CA ALA A 182 -12.73 13.26 -11.33
C ALA A 182 -11.54 12.34 -11.06
N ALA A 183 -10.32 12.91 -11.16
CA ALA A 183 -9.09 12.18 -10.84
C ALA A 183 -9.03 11.75 -9.36
N ILE A 184 -9.38 12.61 -8.43
CA ILE A 184 -9.44 12.32 -6.99
C ILE A 184 -10.39 11.14 -6.72
N LEU A 185 -11.59 11.15 -7.29
CA LEU A 185 -12.58 10.09 -7.06
C LEU A 185 -12.14 8.75 -7.64
N VAL A 186 -11.58 8.74 -8.86
CA VAL A 186 -11.03 7.51 -9.46
C VAL A 186 -9.88 6.97 -8.62
N LEU A 187 -8.93 7.82 -8.22
CA LEU A 187 -7.82 7.42 -7.36
C LEU A 187 -8.30 6.89 -6.00
N ALA A 188 -9.30 7.55 -5.38
CA ALA A 188 -9.86 7.11 -4.11
C ALA A 188 -10.42 5.69 -4.21
N ILE A 189 -11.17 5.37 -5.27
CA ILE A 189 -11.70 4.02 -5.51
C ILE A 189 -10.57 3.01 -5.72
N MET A 190 -9.55 3.37 -6.48
CA MET A 190 -8.44 2.48 -6.82
C MET A 190 -7.55 2.10 -5.63
N ILE A 191 -7.45 2.96 -4.62
CA ILE A 191 -6.65 2.65 -3.42
C ILE A 191 -7.42 1.83 -2.39
N LEU A 192 -8.76 1.76 -2.46
CA LEU A 192 -9.59 1.04 -1.50
C LEU A 192 -9.18 -0.42 -1.30
N PRO A 193 -8.99 -1.25 -2.35
CA PRO A 193 -8.65 -2.65 -2.16
C PRO A 193 -7.38 -2.85 -1.33
N SER A 194 -6.34 -2.07 -1.63
CA SER A 194 -5.06 -2.15 -0.92
C SER A 194 -5.20 -1.75 0.56
N ILE A 195 -5.94 -0.68 0.84
CA ILE A 195 -6.16 -0.21 2.21
C ILE A 195 -7.01 -1.20 2.98
N ILE A 196 -8.09 -1.72 2.39
CA ILE A 196 -9.00 -2.67 3.03
C ILE A 196 -8.25 -3.96 3.38
N SER A 197 -7.63 -4.62 2.40
CA SER A 197 -7.01 -5.93 2.60
C SER A 197 -5.86 -5.89 3.62
N VAL A 198 -4.98 -4.89 3.54
CA VAL A 198 -3.83 -4.79 4.45
C VAL A 198 -4.28 -4.36 5.84
N SER A 199 -5.26 -3.42 5.96
CA SER A 199 -5.79 -3.01 7.26
C SER A 199 -6.57 -4.13 7.93
N GLU A 200 -7.38 -4.88 7.19
CA GLU A 200 -8.11 -6.03 7.72
C GLU A 200 -7.16 -7.11 8.25
N THR A 201 -6.14 -7.47 7.48
CA THR A 201 -5.11 -8.43 7.92
C THR A 201 -4.43 -7.96 9.21
N ALA A 202 -4.11 -6.67 9.31
CA ALA A 202 -3.51 -6.09 10.51
C ALA A 202 -4.45 -6.11 11.73
N LEU A 203 -5.74 -5.85 11.52
CA LEU A 203 -6.76 -5.91 12.57
C LEU A 203 -7.03 -7.34 13.07
N ARG A 204 -7.00 -8.32 12.15
CA ARG A 204 -7.16 -9.75 12.51
C ARG A 204 -5.91 -10.32 13.21
N ALA A 205 -4.74 -9.73 12.99
CA ALA A 205 -3.50 -10.15 13.63
C ALA A 205 -3.38 -9.69 15.10
N VAL A 206 -4.28 -8.84 15.60
CA VAL A 206 -4.31 -8.45 17.02
C VAL A 206 -4.75 -9.66 17.86
N PRO A 207 -3.99 -10.06 18.91
CA PRO A 207 -4.36 -11.17 19.77
C PRO A 207 -5.74 -10.99 20.40
N GLU A 208 -6.54 -12.04 20.42
CA GLU A 208 -7.90 -12.02 20.99
C GLU A 208 -7.92 -11.72 22.50
N ASP A 209 -6.84 -12.05 23.21
CA ASP A 209 -6.69 -11.76 24.64
C ASP A 209 -6.86 -10.27 24.95
N TYR A 210 -6.46 -9.37 24.06
CA TYR A 210 -6.64 -7.92 24.25
C TYR A 210 -8.12 -7.53 24.21
N GLU A 211 -8.89 -8.16 23.33
CA GLU A 211 -10.31 -7.90 23.19
C GLU A 211 -11.08 -8.49 24.38
N GLN A 212 -10.74 -9.73 24.76
CA GLN A 212 -11.36 -10.41 25.91
C GLN A 212 -11.08 -9.66 27.22
N ALA A 213 -9.85 -9.17 27.44
CA ALA A 213 -9.52 -8.38 28.61
C ALA A 213 -10.33 -7.07 28.67
N SER A 214 -10.50 -6.37 27.54
CA SER A 214 -11.32 -5.16 27.47
C SER A 214 -12.80 -5.42 27.80
N LEU A 215 -13.35 -6.49 27.22
CA LEU A 215 -14.74 -6.91 27.49
C LEU A 215 -14.94 -7.31 28.95
N ALA A 216 -13.96 -7.99 29.57
CA ALA A 216 -13.99 -8.37 30.99
C ALA A 216 -14.01 -7.15 31.93
N LEU A 217 -13.43 -6.02 31.50
CA LEU A 217 -13.50 -4.74 32.23
C LEU A 217 -14.82 -3.98 32.01
N GLY A 218 -15.78 -4.56 31.27
CA GLY A 218 -17.10 -4.00 31.04
C GLY A 218 -17.21 -3.06 29.84
N ALA A 219 -16.18 -2.99 28.96
CA ALA A 219 -16.26 -2.22 27.72
C ALA A 219 -17.25 -2.89 26.75
N THR A 220 -17.94 -2.09 25.95
CA THR A 220 -18.77 -2.60 24.85
C THR A 220 -17.88 -3.09 23.70
N HIS A 221 -18.43 -3.95 22.82
CA HIS A 221 -17.70 -4.45 21.67
C HIS A 221 -17.15 -3.33 20.76
N LEU A 222 -17.95 -2.28 20.51
CA LEU A 222 -17.52 -1.14 19.71
C LEU A 222 -16.40 -0.34 20.40
N GLU A 223 -16.51 -0.12 21.71
CA GLU A 223 -15.42 0.55 22.46
C GLU A 223 -14.14 -0.25 22.42
N THR A 224 -14.20 -1.57 22.56
CA THR A 224 -13.04 -2.46 22.43
C THR A 224 -12.40 -2.35 21.06
N VAL A 225 -13.20 -2.36 19.98
CA VAL A 225 -12.66 -2.20 18.61
C VAL A 225 -11.91 -0.88 18.45
N PHE A 226 -12.52 0.25 18.80
CA PHE A 226 -11.92 1.56 18.56
C PHE A 226 -10.84 1.96 19.57
N ARG A 227 -10.93 1.51 20.84
CA ARG A 227 -9.97 1.90 21.89
C ARG A 227 -8.85 0.88 22.12
N VAL A 228 -9.03 -0.37 21.70
CA VAL A 228 -8.04 -1.44 21.89
C VAL A 228 -7.55 -2.00 20.57
N THR A 229 -8.43 -2.58 19.74
CA THR A 229 -8.03 -3.31 18.54
C THR A 229 -7.41 -2.40 17.48
N VAL A 230 -8.05 -1.28 17.14
CA VAL A 230 -7.52 -0.33 16.12
C VAL A 230 -6.19 0.30 16.56
N PRO A 231 -6.03 0.80 17.79
CA PRO A 231 -4.74 1.26 18.28
C PRO A 231 -3.66 0.18 18.33
N ALA A 232 -4.00 -1.07 18.66
CA ALA A 232 -3.06 -2.19 18.63
C ALA A 232 -2.59 -2.51 17.20
N ALA A 233 -3.48 -2.42 16.20
CA ALA A 233 -3.18 -2.64 14.78
C ALA A 233 -2.53 -1.44 14.09
N ARG A 234 -2.26 -0.32 14.78
CA ARG A 234 -1.84 0.97 14.19
C ARG A 234 -0.67 0.87 13.19
N SER A 235 0.31 0.00 13.46
CA SER A 235 1.46 -0.16 12.56
C SER A 235 1.09 -0.78 11.22
N GLY A 236 0.20 -1.77 11.23
CA GLY A 236 -0.30 -2.41 10.01
C GLY A 236 -1.25 -1.50 9.23
N VAL A 237 -2.15 -0.79 9.92
CA VAL A 237 -3.04 0.22 9.31
C VAL A 237 -2.22 1.34 8.66
N ALA A 238 -1.17 1.81 9.33
CA ALA A 238 -0.28 2.81 8.76
C ALA A 238 0.46 2.29 7.51
N THR A 239 0.88 1.03 7.51
CA THR A 239 1.47 0.38 6.32
C THR A 239 0.45 0.33 5.17
N ALA A 240 -0.81 0.02 5.43
CA ALA A 240 -1.88 0.04 4.43
C ALA A 240 -2.04 1.43 3.80
N ILE A 241 -1.99 2.49 4.60
CA ILE A 241 -2.07 3.87 4.12
C ILE A 241 -0.86 4.20 3.24
N VAL A 242 0.36 3.84 3.66
CA VAL A 242 1.58 4.07 2.86
C VAL A 242 1.50 3.39 1.50
N LEU A 243 1.02 2.13 1.46
CA LEU A 243 0.82 1.41 0.21
C LEU A 243 -0.22 2.08 -0.69
N GLY A 244 -1.34 2.53 -0.11
CA GLY A 244 -2.38 3.27 -0.83
C GLY A 244 -1.86 4.59 -1.41
N VAL A 245 -1.10 5.37 -0.63
CA VAL A 245 -0.44 6.62 -1.08
C VAL A 245 0.53 6.35 -2.21
N GLY A 246 1.40 5.34 -2.07
CA GLY A 246 2.35 4.96 -3.11
C GLY A 246 1.68 4.60 -4.43
N ARG A 247 0.56 3.86 -4.36
CA ARG A 247 -0.25 3.51 -5.53
C ARG A 247 -0.89 4.75 -6.17
N ALA A 248 -1.46 5.67 -5.37
CA ALA A 248 -2.09 6.88 -5.87
C ALA A 248 -1.10 7.80 -6.60
N ILE A 249 0.10 7.99 -6.04
CA ILE A 249 1.12 8.85 -6.66
C ILE A 249 1.64 8.26 -7.97
N GLY A 250 1.77 6.93 -8.03
CA GLY A 250 2.31 6.24 -9.21
C GLY A 250 1.32 6.05 -10.37
N GLU A 251 0.04 6.37 -10.16
CA GLU A 251 -0.99 6.12 -11.19
C GLU A 251 -0.89 7.12 -12.34
N ALA A 252 -0.91 6.59 -13.57
CA ALA A 252 -0.87 7.39 -14.78
C ALA A 252 -2.08 7.10 -15.69
N MET A 253 -2.35 5.81 -15.97
CA MET A 253 -3.26 5.40 -17.02
C MET A 253 -4.72 5.74 -16.76
N ALA A 254 -5.21 5.55 -15.54
CA ALA A 254 -6.56 5.96 -15.18
C ALA A 254 -6.71 7.48 -15.18
N ILE A 255 -5.70 8.19 -14.65
CA ILE A 255 -5.75 9.64 -14.49
C ILE A 255 -5.74 10.36 -15.85
N ILE A 256 -4.94 9.89 -16.82
CA ILE A 256 -4.85 10.52 -18.15
C ILE A 256 -6.21 10.60 -18.85
N MET A 257 -7.13 9.66 -18.54
CA MET A 257 -8.46 9.60 -19.14
C MET A 257 -9.47 10.54 -18.47
N VAL A 258 -9.29 10.89 -17.19
CA VAL A 258 -10.31 11.61 -16.41
C VAL A 258 -9.88 13.00 -15.95
N ALA A 259 -8.58 13.32 -15.96
CA ALA A 259 -8.06 14.59 -15.46
C ALA A 259 -8.07 15.73 -16.51
N GLY A 260 -8.27 15.41 -17.81
CA GLY A 260 -8.26 16.37 -18.91
C GLY A 260 -6.87 16.71 -19.45
N ASN A 261 -5.79 16.31 -18.78
CA ASN A 261 -4.40 16.36 -19.22
C ASN A 261 -3.89 17.74 -19.72
N VAL A 262 -4.35 18.83 -19.10
CA VAL A 262 -3.94 20.21 -19.42
C VAL A 262 -3.00 20.74 -18.36
N ALA A 263 -1.94 21.44 -18.77
CA ALA A 263 -0.91 22.00 -17.90
C ALA A 263 -1.40 23.28 -17.16
N ASN A 264 -2.47 23.16 -16.39
CA ASN A 264 -3.05 24.25 -15.60
C ASN A 264 -2.63 24.16 -14.13
N MET A 265 -2.61 25.31 -13.45
CA MET A 265 -2.55 25.34 -11.99
C MET A 265 -3.75 24.57 -11.40
N PRO A 266 -3.56 23.77 -10.31
CA PRO A 266 -4.59 22.89 -9.78
C PRO A 266 -5.81 23.67 -9.29
N GLY A 267 -6.97 23.22 -9.71
CA GLY A 267 -8.27 23.66 -9.24
C GLY A 267 -9.23 22.49 -9.31
N LEU A 268 -10.11 22.37 -8.32
CA LEU A 268 -10.96 21.17 -8.15
C LEU A 268 -11.77 20.83 -9.42
N PHE A 269 -12.27 21.85 -10.12
CA PHE A 269 -13.08 21.71 -11.33
C PHE A 269 -12.32 22.09 -12.61
N ARG A 270 -11.01 22.22 -12.54
CA ARG A 270 -10.17 22.49 -13.71
C ARG A 270 -9.54 21.21 -14.25
N SER A 271 -9.41 21.16 -15.57
CA SER A 271 -8.58 20.16 -16.24
C SER A 271 -7.12 20.37 -15.83
N VAL A 272 -6.48 19.30 -15.42
CA VAL A 272 -5.12 19.32 -14.85
C VAL A 272 -4.25 18.20 -15.39
N ARG A 273 -2.95 18.28 -15.17
CA ARG A 273 -1.99 17.26 -15.54
C ARG A 273 -1.16 16.87 -14.32
N PHE A 274 -0.96 15.57 -14.12
CA PHE A 274 -0.10 15.01 -13.07
C PHE A 274 1.32 14.80 -13.59
N LEU A 275 2.30 14.62 -12.70
CA LEU A 275 3.68 14.28 -13.09
C LEU A 275 3.74 12.98 -13.90
N THR A 276 3.03 11.96 -13.48
CA THR A 276 2.95 10.66 -14.16
C THR A 276 2.30 10.76 -15.53
N THR A 277 1.22 11.53 -15.65
CA THR A 277 0.52 11.69 -16.94
C THR A 277 1.31 12.54 -17.91
N ALA A 278 2.11 13.51 -17.46
CA ALA A 278 3.01 14.29 -18.31
C ALA A 278 4.04 13.37 -18.98
N ILE A 279 4.68 12.48 -18.20
CA ILE A 279 5.63 11.51 -18.76
C ILE A 279 4.92 10.55 -19.73
N ALA A 280 3.80 9.95 -19.31
CA ALA A 280 3.09 8.94 -20.10
C ALA A 280 2.56 9.49 -21.43
N SER A 281 2.12 10.76 -21.46
CA SER A 281 1.55 11.36 -22.66
C SER A 281 2.59 11.90 -23.65
N GLU A 282 3.75 12.38 -23.16
CA GLU A 282 4.70 13.09 -24.04
C GLU A 282 5.97 12.30 -24.37
N MET A 283 6.32 11.27 -23.57
CA MET A 283 7.56 10.51 -23.79
C MET A 283 7.64 9.87 -25.17
N SER A 284 6.51 9.43 -25.72
CA SER A 284 6.44 8.77 -27.03
C SER A 284 6.66 9.73 -28.20
N TYR A 285 6.39 11.03 -28.01
CA TYR A 285 6.50 12.06 -29.05
C TYR A 285 7.79 12.88 -28.94
N ALA A 286 8.47 12.83 -27.78
CA ALA A 286 9.71 13.55 -27.57
C ALA A 286 10.88 12.88 -28.32
N SER A 287 11.52 13.62 -29.22
CA SER A 287 12.66 13.14 -30.02
C SER A 287 13.82 12.72 -29.12
N VAL A 288 14.53 11.66 -29.52
CA VAL A 288 15.73 11.20 -28.79
C VAL A 288 16.80 12.31 -28.82
N GLY A 289 17.38 12.62 -27.65
CA GLY A 289 18.38 13.66 -27.49
C GLY A 289 17.83 15.09 -27.42
N SER A 290 16.51 15.30 -27.49
CA SER A 290 15.91 16.63 -27.33
C SER A 290 15.87 17.05 -25.85
N LEU A 291 15.92 18.37 -25.61
CA LEU A 291 15.76 18.95 -24.27
C LEU A 291 14.41 18.56 -23.65
N GLN A 292 13.34 18.48 -24.46
CA GLN A 292 12.02 18.01 -24.03
C GLN A 292 12.12 16.61 -23.44
N ARG A 293 12.77 15.66 -24.12
CA ARG A 293 12.92 14.29 -23.63
C ARG A 293 13.71 14.22 -22.34
N ASN A 294 14.81 14.97 -22.25
CA ASN A 294 15.60 15.07 -21.02
C ASN A 294 14.79 15.71 -19.88
N ALA A 295 13.96 16.72 -20.16
CA ALA A 295 13.07 17.33 -19.18
C ALA A 295 12.01 16.35 -18.68
N LEU A 296 11.49 15.44 -19.52
CA LEU A 296 10.59 14.37 -19.09
C LEU A 296 11.30 13.35 -18.18
N PHE A 297 12.57 13.01 -18.43
CA PHE A 297 13.36 12.23 -17.48
C PHE A 297 13.60 12.98 -16.16
N SER A 298 13.77 14.31 -16.23
CA SER A 298 13.85 15.14 -15.01
C SER A 298 12.55 15.12 -14.22
N ILE A 299 11.37 15.12 -14.87
CA ILE A 299 10.07 14.91 -14.19
C ILE A 299 10.06 13.55 -13.49
N GLY A 300 10.55 12.49 -14.17
CA GLY A 300 10.70 11.15 -13.58
C GLY A 300 11.61 11.15 -12.36
N LEU A 301 12.73 11.86 -12.40
CA LEU A 301 13.65 12.02 -11.28
C LEU A 301 12.98 12.75 -10.11
N VAL A 302 12.26 13.85 -10.37
CA VAL A 302 11.50 14.60 -9.36
C VAL A 302 10.42 13.71 -8.74
N LEU A 303 9.68 12.96 -9.55
CA LEU A 303 8.66 12.01 -9.07
C LEU A 303 9.27 10.93 -8.18
N PHE A 304 10.40 10.35 -8.58
CA PHE A 304 11.13 9.35 -7.80
C PHE A 304 11.55 9.90 -6.44
N LEU A 305 12.17 11.10 -6.41
CA LEU A 305 12.57 11.75 -5.17
C LEU A 305 11.36 12.12 -4.30
N PHE A 306 10.27 12.55 -4.90
CA PHE A 306 9.03 12.88 -4.21
C PHE A 306 8.41 11.65 -3.53
N ILE A 307 8.31 10.52 -4.24
CA ILE A 307 7.82 9.25 -3.68
C ILE A 307 8.74 8.79 -2.54
N MET A 308 10.05 8.86 -2.74
CA MET A 308 11.04 8.47 -1.71
C MET A 308 10.88 9.33 -0.45
N LEU A 309 10.75 10.65 -0.60
CA LEU A 309 10.56 11.59 0.51
C LEU A 309 9.27 11.29 1.29
N ILE A 310 8.15 11.08 0.58
CA ILE A 310 6.87 10.73 1.21
C ILE A 310 6.98 9.41 1.98
N ASN A 311 7.58 8.38 1.38
CA ASN A 311 7.75 7.08 2.04
C ASN A 311 8.63 7.19 3.29
N VAL A 312 9.74 7.93 3.23
CA VAL A 312 10.59 8.18 4.40
C VAL A 312 9.82 8.94 5.47
N PHE A 313 9.12 10.02 5.10
CA PHE A 313 8.31 10.81 6.03
C PHE A 313 7.25 9.96 6.74
N LEU A 314 6.45 9.21 5.99
CA LEU A 314 5.43 8.33 6.54
C LEU A 314 6.02 7.26 7.46
N ASN A 315 7.11 6.61 7.06
CA ASN A 315 7.79 5.60 7.88
C ASN A 315 8.35 6.18 9.18
N VAL A 316 8.93 7.39 9.15
CA VAL A 316 9.42 8.07 10.37
C VAL A 316 8.27 8.44 11.28
N CYS A 317 7.16 8.95 10.74
CA CYS A 317 5.95 9.27 11.52
C CYS A 317 5.37 8.03 12.22
N ILE A 318 5.37 6.87 11.53
CA ILE A 318 4.89 5.60 12.08
C ILE A 318 5.82 5.10 13.21
N LYS A 319 7.14 5.14 12.99
CA LYS A 319 8.12 4.69 14.00
C LYS A 319 8.09 5.54 15.28
N ARG A 320 8.03 6.87 15.18
CA ARG A 320 7.96 7.76 16.35
C ARG A 320 6.74 7.51 17.23
N LYS A 321 5.60 7.13 16.65
CA LYS A 321 4.40 6.74 17.43
C LYS A 321 4.51 5.36 18.09
N LYS A 322 5.53 4.57 17.81
CA LYS A 322 5.75 3.24 18.41
C LYS A 322 6.56 3.33 19.71
N GLU A 323 7.31 4.42 19.88
CA GLU A 323 8.18 4.67 21.05
C GLU A 323 7.53 5.62 22.09
N ALA A 324 6.39 6.21 21.80
CA ALA A 324 5.54 6.99 22.70
C ALA A 324 4.29 6.20 23.10
#